data_c74cfc47b435a2706f96022334c3143e
#
_entry.id   c74cfc47b435a2706f96022334c3143e
#
_cell.length_a   1.000
_cell.length_b   1.000
_cell.length_c   1.000
_cell.angle_alpha   90.00
_cell.angle_beta   90.00
_cell.angle_gamma   90.00
#
_symmetry.space_group_name_H-M   'P 1'
#
loop_
_entity.id
_entity.type
_entity.pdbx_description
1 polymer ?
#
loop_
_entity_poly.entity_id
_entity_poly.type
_entity_poly.pdbx_seq_one_letter_code
_entity_poly.pdbx_strand_id
1 'polypeptide(L)'
;MDIGKIFFKLFVFISFSFFSSNVFAKTKITWWAEANADRDPVFVEKLQNVFNASQNEIELVMSFKEALNDVLRTAMVAGTGPDIVETPGPSYVKEYQEAGLLQSMERYSKQYGWQDLLLPWSYSAGVFDGEFFSAPKTYETMIMLYNKTLFEENGWSIPTNLTEYESLAKAIQSKGMHVFSYGSTGWQPTHEHIGGMYLNSYAGPDNVYKALIGEKKWSDPEFVGAVELLRKHMVDDGYWSGSLENYYALGWDDFHAQFANRGAAMMTIGTWTFQTTENVFKDISDDWDWAPFPNLTAEGGDPSYLLALGTTLSINGKSDNPDAAAKVMDFVFKNKAIVLDMANDFNFGEFVVPLKFTESDFGDNVNPKVKRYLLTFAEETGKGNYGYTTWTFWPSDPGVHIWKDMEVL
;
A
#
# COMPACT_ATOMS: atom_id res chain seq x y z
N MET A 1 35.56 85.31 -43.47
CA MET A 1 36.46 84.11 -43.27
C MET A 1 36.07 83.57 -41.89
N ASP A 2 35.19 82.59 -41.91
CA ASP A 2 34.95 81.92 -40.64
C ASP A 2 34.58 80.46 -40.94
N ILE A 3 35.29 79.53 -40.30
CA ILE A 3 35.33 78.10 -40.63
C ILE A 3 34.26 77.41 -39.78
N GLY A 4 33.19 76.92 -40.44
CA GLY A 4 32.10 76.17 -39.79
C GLY A 4 32.56 74.81 -39.30
N LYS A 5 32.37 74.53 -38.01
CA LYS A 5 32.53 73.23 -37.38
C LYS A 5 31.34 72.33 -37.70
N ILE A 6 31.60 71.25 -38.44
CA ILE A 6 30.62 70.16 -38.67
C ILE A 6 30.70 69.21 -37.46
N PHE A 7 29.62 69.17 -36.67
CA PHE A 7 29.39 68.15 -35.63
C PHE A 7 28.71 66.94 -36.26
N PHE A 8 29.43 65.82 -36.35
CA PHE A 8 28.87 64.56 -36.75
C PHE A 8 28.31 63.87 -35.46
N LYS A 9 26.97 63.83 -35.31
CA LYS A 9 26.31 63.06 -34.26
C LYS A 9 26.18 61.62 -34.69
N LEU A 10 26.98 60.74 -34.08
CA LEU A 10 26.85 59.31 -34.21
C LEU A 10 25.66 58.82 -33.40
N PHE A 11 24.57 58.39 -34.04
CA PHE A 11 23.43 57.76 -33.39
C PHE A 11 23.75 56.25 -33.27
N VAL A 12 24.09 55.78 -32.06
CA VAL A 12 24.18 54.34 -31.78
C VAL A 12 22.79 53.83 -31.55
N PHE A 13 22.23 53.09 -32.51
CA PHE A 13 21.01 52.33 -32.34
C PHE A 13 21.36 51.08 -31.49
N ILE A 14 21.04 51.06 -30.18
CA ILE A 14 21.03 49.87 -29.34
C ILE A 14 19.73 49.13 -29.64
N SER A 15 19.77 48.12 -30.49
CA SER A 15 18.65 47.20 -30.71
C SER A 15 18.51 46.31 -29.43
N PHE A 16 17.59 46.69 -28.55
CA PHE A 16 17.12 45.77 -27.49
C PHE A 16 16.27 44.69 -28.14
N SER A 17 16.89 43.54 -28.40
CA SER A 17 16.15 42.33 -28.73
C SER A 17 15.42 41.87 -27.50
N PHE A 18 14.14 42.24 -27.38
CA PHE A 18 13.25 41.60 -26.42
C PHE A 18 13.11 40.14 -26.83
N PHE A 19 13.87 39.28 -26.19
CA PHE A 19 13.50 37.86 -26.13
C PHE A 19 12.20 37.78 -25.31
N SER A 20 11.07 37.80 -25.99
CA SER A 20 9.81 37.38 -25.44
C SER A 20 9.94 35.90 -25.16
N SER A 21 10.34 35.52 -23.95
CA SER A 21 10.11 34.16 -23.47
C SER A 21 8.58 33.99 -23.45
N ASN A 22 8.06 33.30 -24.45
CA ASN A 22 6.69 32.80 -24.38
C ASN A 22 6.64 31.86 -23.20
N VAL A 23 6.22 32.37 -22.05
CA VAL A 23 5.84 31.54 -20.92
C VAL A 23 4.53 30.88 -21.34
N PHE A 24 4.61 29.72 -21.97
CA PHE A 24 3.43 28.90 -22.16
C PHE A 24 2.90 28.54 -20.76
N ALA A 25 1.59 28.68 -20.56
CA ALA A 25 0.96 28.22 -19.34
C ALA A 25 1.24 26.70 -19.20
N LYS A 26 1.68 26.29 -18.00
CA LYS A 26 1.90 24.88 -17.71
C LYS A 26 0.60 24.09 -17.90
N THR A 27 0.70 22.88 -18.44
CA THR A 27 -0.42 21.94 -18.49
C THR A 27 -0.74 21.49 -17.09
N LYS A 28 -1.94 21.80 -16.60
CA LYS A 28 -2.38 21.39 -15.28
C LYS A 28 -2.81 19.93 -15.30
N ILE A 29 -2.28 19.14 -14.38
CA ILE A 29 -2.67 17.74 -14.08
C ILE A 29 -3.18 17.66 -12.66
N THR A 30 -4.36 17.09 -12.49
CA THR A 30 -4.99 16.89 -11.19
C THR A 30 -4.87 15.43 -10.75
N TRP A 31 -4.53 15.24 -9.48
CA TRP A 31 -4.51 13.93 -8.83
C TRP A 31 -5.35 14.00 -7.54
N TRP A 32 -6.39 13.18 -7.45
CA TRP A 32 -7.14 13.04 -6.20
C TRP A 32 -6.63 11.86 -5.42
N ALA A 33 -6.30 12.09 -4.14
CA ALA A 33 -5.86 11.09 -3.18
C ALA A 33 -6.79 11.08 -1.96
N GLU A 34 -6.82 9.98 -1.22
CA GLU A 34 -7.55 9.89 0.06
C GLU A 34 -6.96 10.88 1.06
N ALA A 35 -7.83 11.65 1.75
CA ALA A 35 -7.41 12.64 2.72
C ALA A 35 -6.84 12.00 3.99
N ASN A 36 -5.71 12.52 4.44
CA ASN A 36 -5.12 12.19 5.74
C ASN A 36 -4.29 13.37 6.23
N ALA A 37 -4.68 13.96 7.34
CA ALA A 37 -4.10 15.20 7.84
C ALA A 37 -2.57 15.15 8.05
N ASP A 38 -2.03 14.00 8.39
CA ASP A 38 -0.59 13.82 8.62
C ASP A 38 0.20 13.60 7.32
N ARG A 39 -0.43 12.99 6.30
CA ARG A 39 0.20 12.62 5.03
C ARG A 39 0.10 13.70 3.95
N ASP A 40 -1.03 14.41 3.88
CA ASP A 40 -1.30 15.37 2.81
C ASP A 40 -0.18 16.42 2.65
N PRO A 41 0.36 17.04 3.72
CA PRO A 41 1.44 18.00 3.61
C PRO A 41 2.70 17.42 2.97
N VAL A 42 3.03 16.17 3.25
CA VAL A 42 4.24 15.54 2.74
C VAL A 42 4.09 15.13 1.27
N PHE A 43 2.89 14.67 0.83
CA PHE A 43 2.63 14.49 -0.60
C PHE A 43 2.81 15.80 -1.37
N VAL A 44 2.37 16.92 -0.79
CA VAL A 44 2.58 18.24 -1.39
C VAL A 44 4.06 18.58 -1.41
N GLU A 45 4.76 18.46 -0.31
CA GLU A 45 6.17 18.86 -0.20
C GLU A 45 7.11 17.97 -1.01
N LYS A 46 7.02 16.64 -0.84
CA LYS A 46 8.00 15.71 -1.38
C LYS A 46 7.67 15.19 -2.77
N LEU A 47 6.41 15.22 -3.19
CA LEU A 47 6.02 14.79 -4.52
C LEU A 47 5.60 15.96 -5.41
N GLN A 48 4.52 16.66 -5.07
CA GLN A 48 3.98 17.73 -5.92
C GLN A 48 4.99 18.85 -6.18
N ASN A 49 5.58 19.40 -5.11
CA ASN A 49 6.52 20.53 -5.23
C ASN A 49 7.81 20.11 -5.90
N VAL A 50 8.32 18.90 -5.60
CA VAL A 50 9.54 18.38 -6.23
C VAL A 50 9.32 18.13 -7.72
N PHE A 51 8.18 17.51 -8.12
CA PHE A 51 7.82 17.35 -9.51
C PHE A 51 7.69 18.71 -10.21
N ASN A 52 6.96 19.64 -9.63
CA ASN A 52 6.73 20.97 -10.23
C ASN A 52 8.01 21.81 -10.35
N ALA A 53 9.00 21.60 -9.47
CA ALA A 53 10.32 22.24 -9.55
C ALA A 53 11.24 21.58 -10.57
N SER A 54 11.04 20.30 -10.90
CA SER A 54 11.93 19.54 -11.80
C SER A 54 11.76 19.87 -13.28
N GLN A 55 10.67 20.52 -13.67
CA GLN A 55 10.32 20.82 -15.04
C GLN A 55 9.38 22.05 -15.14
N ASN A 56 9.15 22.58 -16.38
CA ASN A 56 8.37 23.80 -16.62
C ASN A 56 7.15 23.58 -17.53
N GLU A 57 6.82 22.35 -17.89
CA GLU A 57 5.75 22.04 -18.85
C GLU A 57 4.43 21.68 -18.16
N ILE A 58 4.50 21.05 -16.99
CA ILE A 58 3.34 20.50 -16.26
C ILE A 58 3.25 21.13 -14.87
N GLU A 59 2.04 21.36 -14.42
CA GLU A 59 1.73 21.71 -13.04
C GLU A 59 0.91 20.58 -12.43
N LEU A 60 1.51 19.78 -11.54
CA LEU A 60 0.80 18.78 -10.75
C LEU A 60 0.06 19.50 -9.61
N VAL A 61 -1.22 19.21 -9.46
CA VAL A 61 -2.06 19.67 -8.36
C VAL A 61 -2.74 18.49 -7.70
N MET A 62 -2.29 18.15 -6.51
CA MET A 62 -2.92 17.12 -5.68
C MET A 62 -4.09 17.70 -4.91
N SER A 63 -5.15 16.92 -4.77
CA SER A 63 -6.35 17.28 -3.98
C SER A 63 -6.75 16.09 -3.15
N PHE A 64 -6.84 16.29 -1.84
CA PHE A 64 -7.16 15.26 -0.87
C PHE A 64 -8.66 15.25 -0.59
N LYS A 65 -9.28 14.07 -0.60
CA LYS A 65 -10.74 13.90 -0.51
C LYS A 65 -11.08 12.95 0.62
N GLU A 66 -11.94 13.39 1.51
CA GLU A 66 -12.63 12.48 2.43
C GLU A 66 -13.53 11.52 1.65
N ALA A 67 -13.55 10.26 2.04
CA ALA A 67 -14.32 9.21 1.37
C ALA A 67 -14.10 9.22 -0.16
N LEU A 68 -12.83 9.21 -0.58
CA LEU A 68 -12.42 9.38 -1.98
C LEU A 68 -13.23 8.51 -2.94
N ASN A 69 -13.48 7.23 -2.60
CA ASN A 69 -14.17 6.30 -3.49
C ASN A 69 -15.60 6.74 -3.84
N ASP A 70 -16.32 7.30 -2.87
CA ASP A 70 -17.71 7.75 -3.07
C ASP A 70 -17.76 8.98 -3.97
N VAL A 71 -16.88 9.96 -3.72
CA VAL A 71 -16.83 11.18 -4.53
C VAL A 71 -16.24 10.92 -5.90
N LEU A 72 -15.27 10.01 -6.02
CA LEU A 72 -14.61 9.65 -7.27
C LEU A 72 -15.59 9.02 -8.24
N ARG A 73 -16.37 8.01 -7.82
CA ARG A 73 -17.34 7.33 -8.67
C ARG A 73 -18.32 8.33 -9.31
N THR A 74 -18.85 9.22 -8.51
CA THR A 74 -19.77 10.26 -8.98
C THR A 74 -19.12 11.20 -9.98
N ALA A 75 -17.90 11.67 -9.69
CA ALA A 75 -17.16 12.58 -10.54
C ALA A 75 -16.73 11.94 -11.86
N MET A 76 -16.29 10.68 -11.85
CA MET A 76 -15.89 9.94 -13.04
C MET A 76 -17.06 9.78 -14.02
N VAL A 77 -18.23 9.38 -13.54
CA VAL A 77 -19.46 9.25 -14.36
C VAL A 77 -19.86 10.61 -14.94
N ALA A 78 -19.78 11.68 -14.13
CA ALA A 78 -20.09 13.05 -14.58
C ALA A 78 -19.04 13.66 -15.54
N GLY A 79 -17.86 13.03 -15.70
CA GLY A 79 -16.74 13.56 -16.51
C GLY A 79 -16.02 14.75 -15.85
N THR A 80 -16.10 14.86 -14.51
CA THR A 80 -15.46 15.92 -13.71
C THR A 80 -14.39 15.37 -12.76
N GLY A 81 -14.00 14.12 -12.93
CA GLY A 81 -12.95 13.47 -12.14
C GLY A 81 -11.55 14.02 -12.43
N PRO A 82 -10.55 13.61 -11.62
CA PRO A 82 -9.15 14.02 -11.80
C PRO A 82 -8.54 13.40 -13.07
N ASP A 83 -7.37 13.91 -13.49
CA ASP A 83 -6.59 13.31 -14.59
C ASP A 83 -5.96 11.97 -14.13
N ILE A 84 -5.40 11.95 -12.93
CA ILE A 84 -4.87 10.76 -12.27
C ILE A 84 -5.87 10.29 -11.21
N VAL A 85 -6.39 9.09 -11.42
CA VAL A 85 -7.40 8.44 -10.60
C VAL A 85 -6.71 7.50 -9.63
N GLU A 86 -6.93 7.69 -8.33
CA GLU A 86 -6.48 6.78 -7.29
C GLU A 86 -7.63 5.90 -6.80
N THR A 87 -7.40 4.60 -6.71
CA THR A 87 -8.38 3.62 -6.21
C THR A 87 -7.76 2.71 -5.15
N PRO A 88 -8.57 2.11 -4.25
CA PRO A 88 -8.06 1.20 -3.21
C PRO A 88 -7.79 -0.21 -3.75
N GLY A 89 -7.05 -0.30 -4.81
CA GLY A 89 -6.58 -1.55 -5.39
C GLY A 89 -7.25 -1.94 -6.72
N PRO A 90 -6.74 -3.01 -7.37
CA PRO A 90 -7.13 -3.42 -8.72
C PRO A 90 -8.59 -3.85 -8.86
N SER A 91 -9.19 -4.40 -7.81
CA SER A 91 -10.61 -4.84 -7.85
C SER A 91 -11.58 -3.70 -8.20
N TYR A 92 -11.30 -2.49 -7.72
CA TYR A 92 -12.08 -1.29 -8.04
C TYR A 92 -11.84 -0.79 -9.47
N VAL A 93 -10.64 -1.01 -9.99
CA VAL A 93 -10.26 -0.57 -11.35
C VAL A 93 -11.08 -1.29 -12.41
N LYS A 94 -11.38 -2.57 -12.20
CA LYS A 94 -12.14 -3.37 -13.15
C LYS A 94 -13.50 -2.75 -13.49
N GLU A 95 -14.25 -2.29 -12.49
CA GLU A 95 -15.55 -1.63 -12.70
C GLU A 95 -15.42 -0.37 -13.56
N TYR A 96 -14.41 0.46 -13.29
CA TYR A 96 -14.17 1.67 -14.08
C TYR A 96 -13.70 1.36 -15.50
N GLN A 97 -12.88 0.32 -15.66
CA GLN A 97 -12.40 -0.13 -16.97
C GLN A 97 -13.56 -0.68 -17.82
N GLU A 98 -14.39 -1.55 -17.28
CA GLU A 98 -15.57 -2.09 -17.96
C GLU A 98 -16.60 -1.00 -18.32
N ALA A 99 -16.70 0.05 -17.52
CA ALA A 99 -17.53 1.22 -17.81
C ALA A 99 -16.92 2.21 -18.81
N GLY A 100 -15.70 1.94 -19.32
CA GLY A 100 -14.98 2.81 -20.24
C GLY A 100 -14.57 4.16 -19.65
N LEU A 101 -14.42 4.23 -18.32
CA LEU A 101 -14.06 5.45 -17.61
C LEU A 101 -12.53 5.65 -17.47
N LEU A 102 -11.74 4.64 -17.77
CA LEU A 102 -10.28 4.70 -17.72
C LEU A 102 -9.67 4.57 -19.11
N GLN A 103 -8.51 5.19 -19.27
CA GLN A 103 -7.69 5.04 -20.47
C GLN A 103 -6.66 3.94 -20.26
N SER A 104 -6.47 3.09 -21.29
CA SER A 104 -5.36 2.14 -21.31
C SER A 104 -4.01 2.87 -21.24
N MET A 105 -3.17 2.43 -20.32
CA MET A 105 -1.82 2.93 -20.14
C MET A 105 -0.76 2.05 -20.81
N GLU A 106 -1.17 1.06 -21.60
CA GLU A 106 -0.27 0.09 -22.25
C GLU A 106 0.81 0.77 -23.11
N ARG A 107 0.43 1.81 -23.89
CA ARG A 107 1.38 2.58 -24.68
C ARG A 107 2.43 3.29 -23.84
N TYR A 108 2.04 3.82 -22.67
CA TYR A 108 2.94 4.51 -21.75
C TYR A 108 3.86 3.54 -21.04
N SER A 109 3.31 2.40 -20.60
CA SER A 109 4.10 1.33 -20.00
C SER A 109 5.23 0.87 -20.93
N LYS A 110 4.93 0.66 -22.22
CA LYS A 110 5.94 0.32 -23.24
C LYS A 110 6.93 1.47 -23.47
N GLN A 111 6.44 2.70 -23.60
CA GLN A 111 7.27 3.88 -23.87
C GLN A 111 8.27 4.15 -22.74
N TYR A 112 7.84 3.99 -21.50
CA TYR A 112 8.63 4.33 -20.32
C TYR A 112 9.31 3.14 -19.67
N GLY A 113 8.96 1.91 -20.06
CA GLY A 113 9.54 0.68 -19.54
C GLY A 113 9.02 0.31 -18.12
N TRP A 114 7.78 0.66 -17.78
CA TRP A 114 7.24 0.45 -16.43
C TRP A 114 7.21 -1.01 -16.01
N GLN A 115 6.98 -1.94 -16.94
CA GLN A 115 7.01 -3.37 -16.69
C GLN A 115 8.37 -3.85 -16.15
N ASP A 116 9.46 -3.22 -16.59
CA ASP A 116 10.81 -3.57 -16.14
C ASP A 116 11.16 -2.94 -14.77
N LEU A 117 10.51 -1.82 -14.42
CA LEU A 117 10.73 -1.12 -13.16
C LEU A 117 9.97 -1.74 -11.98
N LEU A 118 8.74 -2.22 -12.24
CA LEU A 118 7.82 -2.73 -11.23
C LEU A 118 8.09 -4.22 -10.93
N LEU A 119 7.69 -4.67 -9.74
CA LEU A 119 7.66 -6.10 -9.42
C LEU A 119 6.67 -6.80 -10.37
N PRO A 120 7.01 -7.97 -10.95
CA PRO A 120 6.21 -8.60 -12.00
C PRO A 120 4.75 -8.86 -11.61
N TRP A 121 4.51 -9.31 -10.39
CA TRP A 121 3.16 -9.58 -9.89
C TRP A 121 2.31 -8.31 -9.78
N SER A 122 2.91 -7.20 -9.32
CA SER A 122 2.20 -5.93 -9.14
C SER A 122 1.83 -5.27 -10.47
N TYR A 123 2.69 -5.42 -11.48
CA TYR A 123 2.37 -5.04 -12.85
C TYR A 123 1.22 -5.88 -13.40
N SER A 124 1.30 -7.21 -13.24
CA SER A 124 0.29 -8.14 -13.75
C SER A 124 -1.09 -7.91 -13.11
N ALA A 125 -1.15 -7.51 -11.84
CA ALA A 125 -2.40 -7.18 -11.16
C ALA A 125 -3.09 -5.92 -11.74
N GLY A 126 -2.37 -5.09 -12.48
CA GLY A 126 -2.91 -3.91 -13.18
C GLY A 126 -3.32 -4.16 -14.63
N VAL A 127 -3.20 -5.40 -15.12
CA VAL A 127 -3.54 -5.77 -16.51
C VAL A 127 -4.95 -6.34 -16.56
N PHE A 128 -5.81 -5.70 -17.34
CA PHE A 128 -7.19 -6.11 -17.60
C PHE A 128 -7.39 -6.27 -19.10
N ASP A 129 -7.98 -7.37 -19.53
CA ASP A 129 -8.21 -7.70 -20.94
C ASP A 129 -6.94 -7.59 -21.84
N GLY A 130 -5.77 -7.87 -21.24
CA GLY A 130 -4.48 -7.84 -21.93
C GLY A 130 -3.85 -6.45 -22.07
N GLU A 131 -4.42 -5.42 -21.46
CA GLU A 131 -3.89 -4.05 -21.44
C GLU A 131 -3.69 -3.53 -20.01
N PHE A 132 -2.71 -2.66 -19.82
CA PHE A 132 -2.35 -2.10 -18.52
C PHE A 132 -3.23 -0.88 -18.20
N PHE A 133 -4.08 -0.99 -17.17
CA PHE A 133 -5.00 0.08 -16.73
C PHE A 133 -4.70 0.62 -15.33
N SER A 134 -3.98 -0.13 -14.51
CA SER A 134 -3.78 0.19 -13.09
C SER A 134 -2.32 0.06 -12.72
N ALA A 135 -1.68 1.18 -12.43
CA ALA A 135 -0.31 1.19 -11.95
C ALA A 135 -0.29 1.14 -10.40
N PRO A 136 0.51 0.26 -9.78
CA PRO A 136 0.56 0.17 -8.34
C PRO A 136 1.20 1.42 -7.74
N LYS A 137 0.54 2.03 -6.74
CA LYS A 137 1.09 3.12 -5.94
C LYS A 137 1.68 2.61 -4.63
N THR A 138 0.99 1.66 -3.99
CA THR A 138 1.46 1.03 -2.76
C THR A 138 1.38 -0.48 -2.88
N TYR A 139 2.29 -1.18 -2.20
CA TYR A 139 2.16 -2.61 -1.95
C TYR A 139 2.38 -2.90 -0.47
N GLU A 140 1.78 -3.97 -0.02
CA GLU A 140 1.67 -4.31 1.38
C GLU A 140 1.72 -5.83 1.55
N THR A 141 1.87 -6.28 2.77
CA THR A 141 1.63 -7.68 3.14
C THR A 141 1.14 -7.78 4.57
N MET A 142 0.45 -8.86 4.88
CA MET A 142 0.05 -9.18 6.25
C MET A 142 1.20 -9.83 6.99
N ILE A 143 1.44 -9.38 8.21
CA ILE A 143 2.54 -9.82 9.08
C ILE A 143 2.08 -9.96 10.53
N MET A 144 2.95 -10.51 11.36
CA MET A 144 2.89 -10.36 12.81
C MET A 144 3.89 -9.31 13.25
N LEU A 145 3.41 -8.27 13.91
CA LEU A 145 4.25 -7.43 14.76
C LEU A 145 4.36 -8.09 16.12
N TYR A 146 5.52 -8.01 16.76
CA TYR A 146 5.71 -8.55 18.10
C TYR A 146 6.54 -7.59 18.96
N ASN A 147 6.27 -7.56 20.25
CA ASN A 147 7.10 -6.84 21.21
C ASN A 147 8.38 -7.65 21.43
N LYS A 148 9.46 -7.22 20.78
CA LYS A 148 10.74 -7.90 20.76
C LYS A 148 11.33 -8.02 22.17
N THR A 149 11.20 -6.97 22.99
CA THR A 149 11.67 -6.98 24.38
C THR A 149 10.95 -8.07 25.20
N LEU A 150 9.63 -8.21 25.07
CA LEU A 150 8.89 -9.28 25.73
C LEU A 150 9.33 -10.68 25.28
N PHE A 151 9.61 -10.85 23.99
CA PHE A 151 10.09 -12.12 23.46
C PHE A 151 11.45 -12.48 24.04
N GLU A 152 12.38 -11.53 24.12
CA GLU A 152 13.70 -11.72 24.71
C GLU A 152 13.61 -12.01 26.22
N GLU A 153 12.80 -11.25 26.99
CA GLU A 153 12.60 -11.43 28.43
C GLU A 153 12.03 -12.81 28.80
N ASN A 154 11.18 -13.38 27.95
CA ASN A 154 10.51 -14.65 28.20
C ASN A 154 11.12 -15.84 27.47
N GLY A 155 12.13 -15.63 26.62
CA GLY A 155 12.73 -16.69 25.80
C GLY A 155 11.78 -17.24 24.75
N TRP A 156 10.86 -16.43 24.25
CA TRP A 156 9.91 -16.82 23.20
C TRP A 156 10.56 -16.74 21.83
N SER A 157 10.12 -17.61 20.92
CA SER A 157 10.56 -17.66 19.53
C SER A 157 9.39 -17.42 18.59
N ILE A 158 9.68 -16.88 17.42
CA ILE A 158 8.70 -16.72 16.35
C ILE A 158 8.26 -18.10 15.88
N PRO A 159 6.93 -18.41 15.89
CA PRO A 159 6.43 -19.72 15.48
C PRO A 159 6.52 -19.91 13.97
N THR A 160 6.78 -21.13 13.53
CA THR A 160 6.88 -21.51 12.12
C THR A 160 5.78 -22.49 11.67
N ASN A 161 5.06 -23.06 12.62
CA ASN A 161 3.97 -24.00 12.38
C ASN A 161 2.85 -23.85 13.42
N LEU A 162 1.72 -24.53 13.20
CA LEU A 162 0.55 -24.47 14.07
C LEU A 162 0.86 -24.87 15.51
N THR A 163 1.64 -25.92 15.71
CA THR A 163 1.96 -26.42 17.06
C THR A 163 2.76 -25.39 17.87
N GLU A 164 3.75 -24.76 17.26
CA GLU A 164 4.54 -23.70 17.87
C GLU A 164 3.69 -22.46 18.13
N TYR A 165 2.82 -22.11 17.17
CA TYR A 165 1.90 -20.96 17.28
C TYR A 165 0.93 -21.11 18.48
N GLU A 166 0.25 -22.26 18.60
CA GLU A 166 -0.63 -22.51 19.75
C GLU A 166 0.15 -22.63 21.08
N SER A 167 1.38 -23.16 21.06
CA SER A 167 2.24 -23.24 22.25
C SER A 167 2.67 -21.86 22.72
N LEU A 168 3.08 -20.99 21.82
CA LEU A 168 3.40 -19.58 22.10
C LEU A 168 2.18 -18.83 22.64
N ALA A 169 1.02 -19.00 22.01
CA ALA A 169 -0.23 -18.38 22.46
C ALA A 169 -0.55 -18.74 23.92
N LYS A 170 -0.47 -20.03 24.28
CA LYS A 170 -0.66 -20.49 25.67
C LYS A 170 0.38 -19.92 26.63
N ALA A 171 1.65 -19.81 26.20
CA ALA A 171 2.71 -19.21 27.02
C ALA A 171 2.43 -17.72 27.30
N ILE A 172 1.99 -16.97 26.30
CA ILE A 172 1.61 -15.56 26.45
C ILE A 172 0.41 -15.41 27.40
N GLN A 173 -0.66 -16.18 27.16
CA GLN A 173 -1.86 -16.14 27.99
C GLN A 173 -1.57 -16.53 29.46
N SER A 174 -0.63 -17.45 29.71
CA SER A 174 -0.19 -17.82 31.06
C SER A 174 0.45 -16.68 31.85
N LYS A 175 0.91 -15.63 31.18
CA LYS A 175 1.44 -14.39 31.79
C LYS A 175 0.37 -13.32 31.98
N GLY A 176 -0.90 -13.61 31.66
CA GLY A 176 -2.01 -12.67 31.76
C GLY A 176 -2.07 -11.63 30.63
N MET A 177 -1.38 -11.86 29.53
CA MET A 177 -1.41 -11.01 28.33
C MET A 177 -2.29 -11.62 27.24
N HIS A 178 -2.84 -10.78 26.38
CA HIS A 178 -3.47 -11.25 25.15
C HIS A 178 -2.41 -11.68 24.13
N VAL A 179 -2.77 -12.64 23.27
CA VAL A 179 -1.86 -13.12 22.22
C VAL A 179 -1.66 -12.00 21.19
N PHE A 180 -2.76 -11.50 20.66
CA PHE A 180 -2.78 -10.37 19.73
C PHE A 180 -3.59 -9.22 20.26
N SER A 181 -3.10 -8.01 20.04
CA SER A 181 -3.88 -6.79 20.08
C SER A 181 -4.44 -6.51 18.70
N TYR A 182 -5.74 -6.34 18.59
CA TYR A 182 -6.42 -5.92 17.36
C TYR A 182 -7.87 -5.55 17.67
N GLY A 183 -8.50 -4.78 16.77
CA GLY A 183 -9.88 -4.37 16.93
C GLY A 183 -10.53 -4.02 15.60
N SER A 184 -11.87 -4.03 15.58
CA SER A 184 -12.67 -3.80 14.37
C SER A 184 -13.54 -2.55 14.42
N THR A 185 -13.42 -1.72 15.43
CA THR A 185 -14.19 -0.47 15.49
C THR A 185 -13.76 0.49 14.39
N GLY A 186 -14.69 0.83 13.50
CA GLY A 186 -14.46 1.74 12.38
C GLY A 186 -13.96 1.09 11.10
N TRP A 187 -13.69 -0.21 11.11
CA TRP A 187 -13.29 -0.99 9.94
C TRP A 187 -13.62 -2.48 10.11
N GLN A 188 -13.37 -3.33 9.11
CA GLN A 188 -13.75 -4.74 9.12
C GLN A 188 -12.56 -5.66 8.77
N PRO A 189 -11.58 -5.80 9.69
CA PRO A 189 -10.34 -6.52 9.42
C PRO A 189 -10.46 -8.05 9.48
N THR A 190 -11.54 -8.61 10.06
CA THR A 190 -11.67 -10.05 10.24
C THR A 190 -11.55 -10.81 8.94
N HIS A 191 -12.26 -10.37 7.91
CA HIS A 191 -12.22 -10.98 6.60
C HIS A 191 -10.94 -10.58 5.81
N GLU A 192 -10.66 -9.29 5.72
CA GLU A 192 -9.58 -8.81 4.86
C GLU A 192 -8.21 -9.28 5.34
N HIS A 193 -7.97 -9.13 6.63
CA HIS A 193 -6.65 -9.36 7.20
C HIS A 193 -6.55 -10.76 7.78
N ILE A 194 -7.29 -11.05 8.85
CA ILE A 194 -7.14 -12.29 9.63
C ILE A 194 -7.58 -13.50 8.80
N GLY A 195 -8.78 -13.42 8.19
CA GLY A 195 -9.32 -14.50 7.35
C GLY A 195 -8.40 -14.82 6.16
N GLY A 196 -7.90 -13.78 5.49
CA GLY A 196 -6.93 -13.93 4.39
C GLY A 196 -5.65 -14.66 4.82
N MET A 197 -5.10 -14.33 6.00
CA MET A 197 -3.93 -15.03 6.54
C MET A 197 -4.23 -16.51 6.81
N TYR A 198 -5.36 -16.83 7.45
CA TYR A 198 -5.73 -18.22 7.75
C TYR A 198 -5.97 -19.05 6.49
N LEU A 199 -6.67 -18.50 5.50
CA LEU A 199 -6.91 -19.18 4.22
C LEU A 199 -5.59 -19.53 3.53
N ASN A 200 -4.68 -18.58 3.40
CA ASN A 200 -3.39 -18.83 2.73
C ASN A 200 -2.47 -19.73 3.56
N SER A 201 -2.43 -19.58 4.89
CA SER A 201 -1.49 -20.30 5.75
C SER A 201 -1.95 -21.71 6.12
N TYR A 202 -3.27 -21.99 6.11
CA TYR A 202 -3.83 -23.31 6.41
C TYR A 202 -4.19 -24.10 5.14
N ALA A 203 -4.98 -23.51 4.24
CA ALA A 203 -5.36 -24.19 3.01
C ALA A 203 -4.25 -24.20 1.95
N GLY A 204 -3.31 -23.26 2.05
CA GLY A 204 -2.20 -23.07 1.12
C GLY A 204 -2.52 -22.15 -0.05
N PRO A 205 -1.54 -21.34 -0.49
CA PRO A 205 -1.73 -20.36 -1.57
C PRO A 205 -2.19 -20.95 -2.89
N ASP A 206 -1.70 -22.15 -3.25
CA ASP A 206 -2.10 -22.83 -4.49
C ASP A 206 -3.59 -23.18 -4.50
N ASN A 207 -4.13 -23.59 -3.35
CA ASN A 207 -5.56 -23.88 -3.23
C ASN A 207 -6.37 -22.58 -3.30
N VAL A 208 -5.91 -21.51 -2.64
CA VAL A 208 -6.55 -20.17 -2.72
C VAL A 208 -6.57 -19.71 -4.18
N TYR A 209 -5.46 -19.81 -4.91
CA TYR A 209 -5.42 -19.46 -6.33
C TYR A 209 -6.41 -20.24 -7.16
N LYS A 210 -6.48 -21.58 -6.99
CA LYS A 210 -7.43 -22.45 -7.69
C LYS A 210 -8.88 -22.09 -7.40
N ALA A 211 -9.17 -21.66 -6.17
CA ALA A 211 -10.51 -21.18 -5.83
C ALA A 211 -10.83 -19.83 -6.49
N LEU A 212 -9.86 -18.92 -6.53
CA LEU A 212 -10.01 -17.62 -7.21
C LEU A 212 -10.28 -17.76 -8.71
N ILE A 213 -9.68 -18.75 -9.39
CA ILE A 213 -9.91 -19.00 -10.82
C ILE A 213 -11.05 -19.99 -11.09
N GLY A 214 -11.78 -20.44 -10.06
CA GLY A 214 -12.94 -21.30 -10.17
C GLY A 214 -12.65 -22.80 -10.36
N GLU A 215 -11.42 -23.24 -10.17
CA GLU A 215 -11.02 -24.65 -10.21
C GLU A 215 -11.33 -25.41 -8.91
N LYS A 216 -11.50 -24.67 -7.81
CA LYS A 216 -11.90 -25.20 -6.50
C LYS A 216 -13.08 -24.41 -5.95
N LYS A 217 -13.77 -25.03 -4.99
CA LYS A 217 -14.89 -24.38 -4.30
C LYS A 217 -14.44 -23.89 -2.92
N TRP A 218 -14.88 -22.72 -2.50
CA TRP A 218 -14.63 -22.23 -1.13
C TRP A 218 -15.25 -23.11 -0.04
N SER A 219 -16.13 -24.04 -0.40
CA SER A 219 -16.67 -25.07 0.50
C SER A 219 -15.82 -26.36 0.57
N ASP A 220 -14.68 -26.40 -0.10
CA ASP A 220 -13.79 -27.56 -0.01
C ASP A 220 -13.17 -27.65 1.39
N PRO A 221 -12.83 -28.87 1.88
CA PRO A 221 -12.48 -29.11 3.27
C PRO A 221 -11.32 -28.26 3.80
N GLU A 222 -10.33 -27.93 2.99
CA GLU A 222 -9.19 -27.13 3.38
C GLU A 222 -9.58 -25.68 3.72
N PHE A 223 -10.55 -25.09 3.02
CA PHE A 223 -11.05 -23.75 3.33
C PHE A 223 -11.96 -23.74 4.54
N VAL A 224 -12.83 -24.77 4.65
CA VAL A 224 -13.67 -24.97 5.84
C VAL A 224 -12.79 -25.14 7.07
N GLY A 225 -11.73 -25.96 7.00
CA GLY A 225 -10.80 -26.15 8.09
C GLY A 225 -10.05 -24.87 8.49
N ALA A 226 -9.70 -24.01 7.52
CA ALA A 226 -9.09 -22.70 7.81
C ALA A 226 -10.03 -21.79 8.60
N VAL A 227 -11.31 -21.72 8.22
CA VAL A 227 -12.33 -20.91 8.90
C VAL A 227 -12.65 -21.50 10.29
N GLU A 228 -12.76 -22.81 10.42
CA GLU A 228 -12.97 -23.48 11.72
C GLU A 228 -11.80 -23.24 12.68
N LEU A 229 -10.55 -23.28 12.18
CA LEU A 229 -9.36 -22.95 12.97
C LEU A 229 -9.35 -21.49 13.41
N LEU A 230 -9.69 -20.57 12.49
CA LEU A 230 -9.84 -19.16 12.82
C LEU A 230 -10.87 -18.96 13.91
N ARG A 231 -12.07 -19.54 13.73
CA ARG A 231 -13.14 -19.47 14.73
C ARG A 231 -12.68 -19.98 16.09
N LYS A 232 -11.99 -21.13 16.12
CA LYS A 232 -11.43 -21.69 17.37
C LYS A 232 -10.51 -20.70 18.05
N HIS A 233 -9.52 -20.14 17.32
CA HIS A 233 -8.56 -19.23 17.91
C HIS A 233 -9.18 -17.88 18.32
N MET A 234 -10.15 -17.40 17.55
CA MET A 234 -10.77 -16.10 17.80
C MET A 234 -11.84 -16.15 18.89
N VAL A 235 -12.74 -17.15 18.82
CA VAL A 235 -13.90 -17.26 19.68
C VAL A 235 -13.61 -18.09 20.92
N ASP A 236 -13.10 -19.33 20.73
CA ASP A 236 -12.96 -20.28 21.82
C ASP A 236 -11.69 -20.00 22.65
N ASP A 237 -10.58 -19.65 21.99
CA ASP A 237 -9.27 -19.41 22.63
C ASP A 237 -9.01 -17.92 22.94
N GLY A 238 -9.77 -16.99 22.36
CA GLY A 238 -9.69 -15.54 22.64
C GLY A 238 -8.35 -14.91 22.29
N TYR A 239 -7.72 -15.29 21.17
CA TYR A 239 -6.39 -14.81 20.83
C TYR A 239 -6.35 -13.32 20.54
N TRP A 240 -7.39 -12.74 19.93
CA TRP A 240 -7.47 -11.31 19.62
C TRP A 240 -8.14 -10.55 20.75
N SER A 241 -7.37 -9.71 21.42
CA SER A 241 -7.81 -8.83 22.52
C SER A 241 -8.57 -9.55 23.66
N GLY A 242 -8.41 -10.88 23.76
CA GLY A 242 -8.93 -11.73 24.80
C GLY A 242 -10.40 -12.15 24.68
N SER A 243 -11.19 -11.46 23.86
CA SER A 243 -12.59 -11.82 23.57
C SER A 243 -13.10 -11.10 22.32
N LEU A 244 -14.18 -11.62 21.73
CA LEU A 244 -14.89 -10.94 20.64
C LEU A 244 -15.46 -9.59 21.08
N GLU A 245 -15.96 -9.45 22.30
CA GLU A 245 -16.49 -8.20 22.83
C GLU A 245 -15.41 -7.11 22.80
N ASN A 246 -14.21 -7.41 23.29
CA ASN A 246 -13.09 -6.48 23.24
C ASN A 246 -12.64 -6.20 21.81
N TYR A 247 -12.54 -7.22 20.97
CA TYR A 247 -12.16 -7.09 19.57
C TYR A 247 -13.08 -6.13 18.82
N TYR A 248 -14.40 -6.24 19.01
CA TYR A 248 -15.36 -5.33 18.37
C TYR A 248 -15.40 -3.92 19.01
N ALA A 249 -14.89 -3.76 20.22
CA ALA A 249 -14.89 -2.47 20.92
C ALA A 249 -13.63 -1.62 20.66
N LEU A 250 -12.49 -2.25 20.33
CA LEU A 250 -11.23 -1.54 20.17
C LEU A 250 -11.13 -0.86 18.80
N GLY A 251 -10.76 0.42 18.82
CA GLY A 251 -10.41 1.21 17.64
C GLY A 251 -8.90 1.21 17.37
N TRP A 252 -8.51 1.92 16.31
CA TRP A 252 -7.14 2.00 15.83
C TRP A 252 -6.12 2.36 16.92
N ASP A 253 -6.38 3.46 17.64
CA ASP A 253 -5.46 3.93 18.69
C ASP A 253 -5.44 3.01 19.90
N ASP A 254 -6.60 2.42 20.25
CA ASP A 254 -6.73 1.56 21.42
C ASP A 254 -5.91 0.27 21.29
N PHE A 255 -6.00 -0.42 20.16
CA PHE A 255 -5.25 -1.65 19.98
C PHE A 255 -3.75 -1.42 19.79
N HIS A 256 -3.32 -0.30 19.19
CA HIS A 256 -1.90 0.07 19.16
C HIS A 256 -1.38 0.39 20.57
N ALA A 257 -2.15 1.13 21.37
CA ALA A 257 -1.81 1.40 22.77
C ALA A 257 -1.77 0.12 23.61
N GLN A 258 -2.70 -0.81 23.42
CA GLN A 258 -2.70 -2.11 24.10
C GLN A 258 -1.42 -2.90 23.80
N PHE A 259 -0.98 -2.92 22.54
CA PHE A 259 0.26 -3.56 22.13
C PHE A 259 1.49 -2.91 22.77
N ALA A 260 1.63 -1.59 22.69
CA ALA A 260 2.76 -0.85 23.23
C ALA A 260 2.85 -0.97 24.77
N ASN A 261 1.71 -1.04 25.47
CA ASN A 261 1.63 -1.13 26.93
C ASN A 261 1.68 -2.57 27.47
N ARG A 262 2.17 -3.54 26.67
CA ARG A 262 2.29 -4.95 27.07
C ARG A 262 0.94 -5.63 27.41
N GLY A 263 -0.18 -5.08 26.96
CA GLY A 263 -1.49 -5.73 27.10
C GLY A 263 -1.64 -6.95 26.18
N ALA A 264 -0.90 -6.95 25.07
CA ALA A 264 -0.72 -8.07 24.16
C ALA A 264 0.74 -8.21 23.75
N ALA A 265 1.16 -9.43 23.43
CA ALA A 265 2.55 -9.68 23.00
C ALA A 265 2.78 -9.45 21.50
N MET A 266 1.74 -9.56 20.70
CA MET A 266 1.78 -9.47 19.24
C MET A 266 0.61 -8.67 18.68
N MET A 267 0.68 -8.37 17.39
CA MET A 267 -0.41 -7.78 16.60
C MET A 267 -0.37 -8.37 15.18
N THR A 268 -1.51 -8.83 14.66
CA THR A 268 -1.63 -9.31 13.28
C THR A 268 -2.19 -8.20 12.41
N ILE A 269 -1.36 -7.58 11.61
CA ILE A 269 -1.75 -6.42 10.82
C ILE A 269 -0.86 -6.31 9.58
N GLY A 270 -1.17 -5.40 8.69
CA GLY A 270 -0.34 -5.17 7.52
C GLY A 270 0.80 -4.18 7.75
N THR A 271 1.72 -4.17 6.81
CA THR A 271 2.93 -3.32 6.83
C THR A 271 2.65 -1.81 6.84
N TRP A 272 1.43 -1.39 6.50
CA TRP A 272 1.00 0.01 6.58
C TRP A 272 1.00 0.60 8.00
N THR A 273 1.16 -0.22 9.05
CA THR A 273 1.16 0.26 10.42
C THR A 273 2.54 0.52 11.00
N PHE A 274 3.61 0.32 10.25
CA PHE A 274 4.97 0.43 10.77
C PHE A 274 5.23 1.76 11.47
N GLN A 275 4.78 2.88 10.89
CA GLN A 275 4.98 4.16 11.55
C GLN A 275 4.09 4.37 12.77
N THR A 276 2.82 3.97 12.72
CA THR A 276 1.96 4.05 13.91
C THR A 276 2.58 3.25 15.04
N THR A 277 3.09 2.05 14.73
CA THR A 277 3.80 1.22 15.72
C THR A 277 5.08 1.91 16.21
N GLU A 278 5.91 2.45 15.32
CA GLU A 278 7.10 3.21 15.72
C GLU A 278 6.75 4.39 16.63
N ASN A 279 5.69 5.12 16.32
CA ASN A 279 5.25 6.26 17.11
C ASN A 279 4.80 5.87 18.52
N VAL A 280 4.06 4.77 18.68
CA VAL A 280 3.61 4.33 20.02
C VAL A 280 4.74 3.68 20.84
N PHE A 281 5.79 3.18 20.19
CA PHE A 281 6.97 2.65 20.87
C PHE A 281 8.07 3.70 21.14
N LYS A 282 7.98 4.88 20.52
CA LYS A 282 9.02 5.91 20.56
C LYS A 282 9.44 6.34 21.98
N ASP A 283 8.48 6.46 22.89
CA ASP A 283 8.70 7.00 24.22
C ASP A 283 8.70 5.93 25.33
N ILE A 284 8.76 4.66 24.95
CA ILE A 284 8.86 3.52 25.89
C ILE A 284 10.20 2.78 25.72
N SER A 285 10.56 1.97 26.71
CA SER A 285 11.82 1.21 26.71
C SER A 285 11.81 -0.05 25.86
N ASP A 286 10.62 -0.50 25.47
CA ASP A 286 10.45 -1.71 24.66
C ASP A 286 10.78 -1.44 23.19
N ASP A 287 11.30 -2.45 22.51
CA ASP A 287 11.47 -2.50 21.06
C ASP A 287 10.45 -3.46 20.45
N TRP A 288 10.04 -3.18 19.22
CA TRP A 288 9.18 -4.03 18.43
C TRP A 288 9.91 -4.52 17.19
N ASP A 289 9.43 -5.63 16.64
CA ASP A 289 9.89 -6.10 15.32
C ASP A 289 8.75 -6.83 14.62
N TRP A 290 8.97 -7.29 13.39
CA TRP A 290 8.00 -7.99 12.59
C TRP A 290 8.50 -9.37 12.15
N ALA A 291 7.55 -10.27 11.91
CA ALA A 291 7.79 -11.58 11.35
C ALA A 291 6.65 -11.97 10.39
N PRO A 292 6.88 -12.86 9.41
CA PRO A 292 5.80 -13.41 8.62
C PRO A 292 4.84 -14.20 9.51
N PHE A 293 3.58 -14.30 9.08
CA PHE A 293 2.61 -15.17 9.73
C PHE A 293 2.99 -16.64 9.48
N PRO A 294 2.92 -17.53 10.49
CA PRO A 294 3.41 -18.91 10.35
C PRO A 294 2.56 -19.72 9.38
N ASN A 295 3.15 -20.78 8.84
CA ASN A 295 2.39 -21.83 8.19
C ASN A 295 1.52 -22.54 9.24
N LEU A 296 0.21 -22.64 9.01
CA LEU A 296 -0.75 -23.21 9.97
C LEU A 296 -0.98 -24.72 9.75
N THR A 297 -0.08 -25.42 9.09
CA THR A 297 -0.05 -26.89 9.08
C THR A 297 0.82 -27.42 10.22
N ALA A 298 0.59 -28.65 10.64
CA ALA A 298 1.38 -29.27 11.71
C ALA A 298 2.84 -29.50 11.30
N GLU A 299 3.06 -29.76 10.03
CA GLU A 299 4.39 -29.98 9.45
C GLU A 299 5.19 -28.68 9.31
N GLY A 300 4.50 -27.54 9.30
CA GLY A 300 5.11 -26.24 8.99
C GLY A 300 5.45 -26.10 7.51
N GLY A 301 6.33 -25.17 7.20
CA GLY A 301 6.79 -24.85 5.84
C GLY A 301 7.16 -23.39 5.74
N ASP A 302 7.56 -22.96 4.55
CA ASP A 302 7.84 -21.57 4.29
C ASP A 302 6.58 -20.72 4.49
N PRO A 303 6.69 -19.56 5.11
CA PRO A 303 5.55 -18.64 5.28
C PRO A 303 5.14 -18.05 3.93
N SER A 304 3.85 -17.75 3.79
CA SER A 304 3.33 -17.07 2.61
C SER A 304 3.26 -15.57 2.85
N TYR A 305 3.89 -14.79 1.99
CA TYR A 305 3.76 -13.33 1.97
C TYR A 305 2.56 -12.96 1.10
N LEU A 306 1.52 -12.42 1.70
CA LEU A 306 0.29 -12.10 0.98
C LEU A 306 0.52 -10.91 0.05
N LEU A 307 0.31 -11.12 -1.25
CA LEU A 307 0.38 -10.04 -2.23
C LEU A 307 -0.80 -9.08 -2.04
N ALA A 308 -0.49 -7.82 -1.84
CA ALA A 308 -1.49 -6.77 -1.68
C ALA A 308 -1.08 -5.48 -2.37
N LEU A 309 -2.02 -4.87 -3.07
CA LEU A 309 -1.93 -3.50 -3.56
C LEU A 309 -2.94 -2.66 -2.80
N GLY A 310 -2.46 -1.81 -1.90
CA GLY A 310 -3.31 -0.95 -1.08
C GLY A 310 -3.93 0.19 -1.87
N THR A 311 -3.16 0.78 -2.80
CA THR A 311 -3.66 1.80 -3.72
C THR A 311 -3.04 1.67 -5.10
N THR A 312 -3.81 2.07 -6.12
CA THR A 312 -3.40 2.05 -7.52
C THR A 312 -3.76 3.35 -8.23
N LEU A 313 -3.03 3.64 -9.30
CA LEU A 313 -3.18 4.82 -10.12
C LEU A 313 -3.61 4.45 -11.55
N SER A 314 -4.58 5.17 -12.07
CA SER A 314 -5.06 5.05 -13.43
C SER A 314 -5.17 6.42 -14.10
N ILE A 315 -5.25 6.45 -15.42
CA ILE A 315 -5.52 7.69 -16.16
C ILE A 315 -7.01 7.74 -16.50
N ASN A 316 -7.63 8.87 -16.19
CA ASN A 316 -9.04 9.13 -16.51
C ASN A 316 -9.27 9.10 -18.02
N GLY A 317 -10.22 8.32 -18.47
CA GLY A 317 -10.61 8.25 -19.88
C GLY A 317 -11.12 9.57 -20.48
N LYS A 318 -11.50 10.54 -19.62
CA LYS A 318 -11.93 11.89 -19.99
C LYS A 318 -10.84 12.96 -19.80
N SER A 319 -9.61 12.58 -19.40
CA SER A 319 -8.51 13.55 -19.31
C SER A 319 -8.17 14.13 -20.68
N ASP A 320 -8.08 15.44 -20.77
CA ASP A 320 -7.62 16.14 -21.96
C ASP A 320 -6.09 16.03 -22.15
N ASN A 321 -5.36 15.64 -21.11
CA ASN A 321 -3.90 15.63 -21.07
C ASN A 321 -3.29 14.30 -20.58
N PRO A 322 -3.67 13.16 -21.17
CA PRO A 322 -3.23 11.85 -20.68
C PRO A 322 -1.71 11.64 -20.79
N ASP A 323 -1.05 12.24 -21.78
CA ASP A 323 0.41 12.19 -21.94
C ASP A 323 1.13 12.90 -20.78
N ALA A 324 0.57 14.02 -20.30
CA ALA A 324 1.11 14.74 -19.16
C ALA A 324 0.86 13.97 -17.84
N ALA A 325 -0.31 13.35 -17.69
CA ALA A 325 -0.60 12.47 -16.54
C ALA A 325 0.39 11.29 -16.49
N ALA A 326 0.66 10.64 -17.62
CA ALA A 326 1.65 9.57 -17.72
C ALA A 326 3.08 10.03 -17.37
N LYS A 327 3.47 11.27 -17.72
CA LYS A 327 4.78 11.84 -17.34
C LYS A 327 4.89 12.03 -15.81
N VAL A 328 3.80 12.39 -15.12
CA VAL A 328 3.78 12.46 -13.65
C VAL A 328 4.00 11.08 -13.05
N MET A 329 3.31 10.06 -13.55
CA MET A 329 3.49 8.67 -13.07
C MET A 329 4.90 8.15 -13.35
N ASP A 330 5.44 8.42 -14.55
CA ASP A 330 6.81 8.04 -14.91
C ASP A 330 7.87 8.68 -14.00
N PHE A 331 7.65 9.92 -13.61
CA PHE A 331 8.52 10.59 -12.66
C PHE A 331 8.56 9.86 -11.32
N VAL A 332 7.42 9.42 -10.80
CA VAL A 332 7.34 8.64 -9.56
C VAL A 332 8.09 7.31 -9.72
N PHE A 333 7.80 6.54 -10.77
CA PHE A 333 8.36 5.19 -10.94
C PHE A 333 9.87 5.18 -11.20
N LYS A 334 10.43 6.26 -11.73
CA LYS A 334 11.86 6.39 -11.98
C LYS A 334 12.66 6.98 -10.81
N ASN A 335 11.99 7.50 -9.78
CA ASN A 335 12.64 8.16 -8.66
C ASN A 335 12.57 7.33 -7.37
N LYS A 336 13.30 6.22 -7.32
CA LYS A 336 13.40 5.36 -6.13
C LYS A 336 13.74 6.16 -4.86
N ALA A 337 14.60 7.17 -4.96
CA ALA A 337 14.97 8.01 -3.83
C ALA A 337 13.76 8.77 -3.25
N ILE A 338 12.88 9.31 -4.09
CA ILE A 338 11.65 9.97 -3.63
C ILE A 338 10.70 8.95 -2.99
N VAL A 339 10.54 7.78 -3.61
CA VAL A 339 9.70 6.71 -3.07
C VAL A 339 10.18 6.28 -1.68
N LEU A 340 11.49 6.07 -1.51
CA LEU A 340 12.08 5.68 -0.23
C LEU A 340 12.05 6.82 0.80
N ASP A 341 12.26 8.06 0.38
CA ASP A 341 12.19 9.22 1.27
C ASP A 341 10.76 9.45 1.78
N MET A 342 9.77 9.33 0.91
CA MET A 342 8.37 9.36 1.31
C MET A 342 8.02 8.18 2.21
N ALA A 343 8.46 6.99 1.85
CA ALA A 343 8.26 5.80 2.65
C ALA A 343 8.89 5.92 4.06
N ASN A 344 9.98 6.62 4.21
CA ASN A 344 10.66 6.80 5.50
C ASN A 344 9.98 7.85 6.41
N ASP A 345 9.42 8.90 5.83
CA ASP A 345 8.68 9.93 6.59
C ASP A 345 7.24 9.52 6.86
N PHE A 346 6.71 8.68 5.98
CA PHE A 346 5.39 8.15 6.12
C PHE A 346 5.39 6.73 6.60
N ASN A 347 4.26 6.43 7.02
CA ASN A 347 3.79 5.10 7.10
C ASN A 347 4.12 4.36 5.83
N PHE A 348 4.94 3.38 5.96
CA PHE A 348 5.41 2.53 4.91
C PHE A 348 4.33 1.97 4.00
N GLY A 349 3.12 1.78 4.49
CA GLY A 349 2.02 1.25 3.75
C GLY A 349 1.36 2.21 2.76
N GLU A 350 1.63 3.50 2.88
CA GLU A 350 0.82 4.48 2.15
C GLU A 350 1.45 4.98 0.86
N PHE A 351 2.75 4.80 0.67
CA PHE A 351 3.43 5.19 -0.55
C PHE A 351 4.70 4.37 -0.81
N VAL A 352 4.57 3.07 -0.89
CA VAL A 352 5.68 2.25 -1.37
C VAL A 352 5.31 1.67 -2.73
N VAL A 353 5.72 2.36 -3.78
CA VAL A 353 5.61 1.82 -5.14
C VAL A 353 6.43 0.53 -5.22
N PRO A 354 5.87 -0.58 -5.72
CA PRO A 354 6.55 -1.87 -5.78
C PRO A 354 7.62 -1.89 -6.88
N LEU A 355 8.66 -1.09 -6.69
CA LEU A 355 9.84 -1.04 -7.56
C LEU A 355 10.81 -2.18 -7.19
N LYS A 356 11.63 -2.57 -8.14
CA LYS A 356 12.73 -3.52 -7.90
C LYS A 356 13.86 -2.84 -7.15
N PHE A 357 13.77 -2.83 -5.81
CA PHE A 357 14.83 -2.29 -4.95
C PHE A 357 15.98 -3.29 -4.80
N THR A 358 17.19 -2.74 -4.60
CA THR A 358 18.42 -3.46 -4.26
C THR A 358 19.04 -2.84 -3.02
N GLU A 359 19.97 -3.54 -2.34
CA GLU A 359 20.69 -3.01 -1.18
C GLU A 359 21.26 -1.60 -1.39
N SER A 360 21.75 -1.30 -2.58
CA SER A 360 22.36 -0.02 -2.92
C SER A 360 21.37 1.15 -3.06
N ASP A 361 20.08 0.88 -3.14
CA ASP A 361 19.06 1.93 -3.23
C ASP A 361 18.75 2.55 -1.85
N PHE A 362 19.13 1.87 -0.75
CA PHE A 362 18.80 2.29 0.61
C PHE A 362 19.93 3.15 1.22
N GLY A 363 19.61 4.37 1.61
CA GLY A 363 20.48 5.24 2.40
C GLY A 363 20.46 4.86 3.89
N ASP A 364 21.40 5.45 4.65
CA ASP A 364 21.55 5.21 6.10
C ASP A 364 20.34 5.70 6.92
N ASN A 365 19.51 6.56 6.35
CA ASN A 365 18.33 7.13 6.99
C ASN A 365 17.08 6.24 6.87
N VAL A 366 17.12 5.16 6.09
CA VAL A 366 15.95 4.25 5.96
C VAL A 366 15.88 3.33 7.18
N ASN A 367 14.69 3.26 7.80
CA ASN A 367 14.45 2.39 8.95
C ASN A 367 14.83 0.93 8.62
N PRO A 368 15.68 0.26 9.43
CA PRO A 368 16.16 -1.10 9.15
C PRO A 368 15.06 -2.14 9.03
N LYS A 369 13.97 -2.00 9.81
CA LYS A 369 12.82 -2.93 9.79
C LYS A 369 12.14 -2.89 8.43
N VAL A 370 12.09 -1.75 7.87
CA VAL A 370 11.50 -1.46 6.58
C VAL A 370 12.38 -1.93 5.43
N LYS A 371 13.66 -1.57 5.44
CA LYS A 371 14.61 -2.08 4.47
C LYS A 371 14.53 -3.61 4.43
N ARG A 372 14.51 -4.25 5.60
CA ARG A 372 14.36 -5.71 5.72
C ARG A 372 13.06 -6.18 5.08
N TYR A 373 11.94 -5.49 5.34
CA TYR A 373 10.65 -5.82 4.72
C TYR A 373 10.73 -5.78 3.19
N LEU A 374 11.18 -4.67 2.62
CA LEU A 374 11.19 -4.49 1.17
C LEU A 374 12.06 -5.52 0.46
N LEU A 375 13.23 -5.84 1.01
CA LEU A 375 14.15 -6.83 0.44
C LEU A 375 13.63 -8.26 0.61
N THR A 376 13.16 -8.62 1.82
CA THR A 376 12.63 -9.95 2.10
C THR A 376 11.37 -10.24 1.28
N PHE A 377 10.44 -9.29 1.21
CA PHE A 377 9.23 -9.46 0.43
C PHE A 377 9.52 -9.68 -1.06
N ALA A 378 10.42 -8.89 -1.64
CA ALA A 378 10.82 -9.06 -3.04
C ALA A 378 11.51 -10.40 -3.30
N GLU A 379 12.37 -10.83 -2.38
CA GLU A 379 13.07 -12.12 -2.46
C GLU A 379 12.09 -13.30 -2.35
N GLU A 380 11.26 -13.32 -1.31
CA GLU A 380 10.35 -14.45 -1.03
C GLU A 380 9.25 -14.55 -2.09
N THR A 381 8.67 -13.45 -2.50
CA THR A 381 7.69 -13.47 -3.61
C THR A 381 8.32 -13.88 -4.94
N GLY A 382 9.59 -13.54 -5.16
CA GLY A 382 10.38 -14.00 -6.30
C GLY A 382 10.65 -15.51 -6.30
N LYS A 383 10.69 -16.16 -5.12
CA LYS A 383 10.80 -17.61 -4.95
C LYS A 383 9.45 -18.35 -5.11
N GLY A 384 8.34 -17.64 -5.11
CA GLY A 384 6.99 -18.21 -5.12
C GLY A 384 6.35 -18.35 -3.74
N ASN A 385 6.98 -17.86 -2.67
CA ASN A 385 6.45 -17.89 -1.30
C ASN A 385 5.44 -16.76 -1.08
N TYR A 386 4.35 -16.75 -1.84
CA TYR A 386 3.31 -15.74 -1.74
C TYR A 386 1.91 -16.31 -1.72
N GLY A 387 0.99 -15.53 -1.19
CA GLY A 387 -0.44 -15.80 -1.17
C GLY A 387 -1.25 -14.59 -1.67
N TYR A 388 -2.56 -14.64 -1.52
CA TYR A 388 -3.49 -13.72 -2.17
C TYR A 388 -4.37 -13.03 -1.14
N THR A 389 -4.33 -11.70 -1.10
CA THR A 389 -5.24 -10.90 -0.28
C THR A 389 -6.60 -10.78 -0.93
N THR A 390 -7.60 -10.57 -0.10
CA THR A 390 -8.99 -10.46 -0.55
C THR A 390 -9.23 -9.18 -1.34
N TRP A 391 -8.76 -8.03 -0.87
CA TRP A 391 -8.99 -6.72 -1.52
C TRP A 391 -8.24 -6.52 -2.83
N THR A 392 -7.19 -7.29 -3.10
CA THR A 392 -6.44 -7.20 -4.35
C THR A 392 -6.97 -8.16 -5.41
N PHE A 393 -7.35 -9.39 -5.01
CA PHE A 393 -7.60 -10.48 -5.96
C PHE A 393 -9.04 -11.01 -5.97
N TRP A 394 -9.84 -10.69 -4.96
CA TRP A 394 -11.23 -11.14 -4.93
C TRP A 394 -12.12 -10.15 -5.68
N PRO A 395 -13.16 -10.63 -6.39
CA PRO A 395 -14.15 -9.76 -6.99
C PRO A 395 -14.86 -8.92 -5.92
N SER A 396 -15.19 -7.65 -6.25
CA SER A 396 -15.79 -6.71 -5.31
C SER A 396 -17.15 -7.18 -4.77
N ASP A 397 -18.02 -7.71 -5.61
CA ASP A 397 -19.36 -8.16 -5.22
C ASP A 397 -19.37 -9.29 -4.18
N PRO A 398 -18.64 -10.42 -4.39
CA PRO A 398 -18.50 -11.43 -3.36
C PRO A 398 -17.81 -10.91 -2.08
N GLY A 399 -16.85 -10.00 -2.22
CA GLY A 399 -16.14 -9.40 -1.09
C GLY A 399 -17.10 -8.77 -0.07
N VAL A 400 -18.05 -7.96 -0.51
CA VAL A 400 -19.02 -7.30 0.38
C VAL A 400 -19.90 -8.29 1.16
N HIS A 401 -20.29 -9.42 0.55
CA HIS A 401 -21.06 -10.44 1.26
C HIS A 401 -20.22 -11.20 2.28
N ILE A 402 -19.03 -11.60 1.91
CA ILE A 402 -18.11 -12.34 2.79
C ILE A 402 -17.69 -11.46 3.97
N TRP A 403 -17.46 -10.16 3.79
CA TRP A 403 -17.18 -9.25 4.89
C TRP A 403 -18.22 -9.28 5.99
N LYS A 404 -19.49 -9.18 5.59
CA LYS A 404 -20.62 -9.21 6.56
C LYS A 404 -20.73 -10.55 7.26
N ASP A 405 -20.53 -11.63 6.54
CA ASP A 405 -20.68 -12.99 7.08
C ASP A 405 -19.52 -13.35 8.01
N MET A 406 -18.28 -12.90 7.72
CA MET A 406 -17.12 -13.12 8.57
C MET A 406 -17.12 -12.28 9.86
N GLU A 407 -17.73 -11.10 9.86
CA GLU A 407 -17.83 -10.27 11.07
C GLU A 407 -18.91 -10.78 12.05
N VAL A 408 -19.70 -11.79 11.70
CA VAL A 408 -20.70 -12.40 12.59
C VAL A 408 -20.35 -13.82 13.02
N LEU A 409 -19.13 -14.28 12.73
CA LEU A 409 -18.61 -15.56 13.20
C LEU A 409 -18.46 -15.55 14.71
#